data_0054c3a574c9336ed894744c3bcca07e
#
_entry.id   0054c3a574c9336ed894744c3bcca07e
#
_cell.length_a   1.000
_cell.length_b   1.000
_cell.length_c   1.000
_cell.angle_alpha   90.00
_cell.angle_beta   90.00
_cell.angle_gamma   90.00
#
_symmetry.space_group_name_H-M   'P 1'
#
loop_
_entity.id
_entity.type
_entity.pdbx_description
1 polymer ?
#
loop_
_entity_poly.entity_id
_entity_poly.type
_entity_poly.pdbx_seq_one_letter_code
_entity_poly.pdbx_strand_id
1 'polypeptide(L)'
;MAKKVIIGLSGGVDSSVAAYLLKEQGYNVEAVFMRNWDSATNLDFKGNPTLFDDVCEQEKDYQDAVLVAQKLNIPLHKVDFIEDYWDRVFTYFLEEYKKNRTPNPDVLCNNEIKFKAFIDYVEKFNPDFIAMGHYAQVDHTGPYPKLLRAVDQNKDQTYFLSQLKEHQLKKALFPIGHLDKSEVRKIALRENLITATKKDSTGICFIGERHFNDFLSNYLPAQPGDMRRLDSTFLKPHRGLMNYTIGQRKGLGIGGSKDEVGAWYVVGKDLKTNTLYVEPDFDHPHLYSDEAIITDVIWRGPKTKGKMTAKFRYRQKDHDVFVTWLDETTIKVSYPQQVRAVTPGQVCAFYQGEVCVGSGFIEKAFMDGKERLYS
;
A
#
# COMPACT_ATOMS: atom_id res chain seq x y z
N MET A 1 -4.74 0.82 -37.20
CA MET A 1 -4.88 2.01 -36.35
C MET A 1 -4.03 1.80 -35.10
N ALA A 2 -3.44 2.86 -34.53
CA ALA A 2 -2.71 2.76 -33.27
C ALA A 2 -3.67 2.37 -32.16
N LYS A 3 -3.25 1.46 -31.26
CA LYS A 3 -4.05 1.07 -30.10
C LYS A 3 -4.20 2.24 -29.13
N LYS A 4 -5.39 2.40 -28.59
CA LYS A 4 -5.72 3.48 -27.64
C LYS A 4 -5.35 3.08 -26.22
N VAL A 5 -4.59 3.93 -25.54
CA VAL A 5 -4.22 3.75 -24.13
C VAL A 5 -4.67 4.95 -23.31
N ILE A 6 -5.35 4.70 -22.20
CA ILE A 6 -5.64 5.76 -21.22
C ILE A 6 -4.75 5.57 -20.01
N ILE A 7 -3.96 6.61 -19.69
CA ILE A 7 -3.04 6.60 -18.56
C ILE A 7 -3.54 7.45 -17.40
N GLY A 8 -3.43 6.92 -16.17
CA GLY A 8 -3.55 7.71 -14.97
C GLY A 8 -2.33 8.63 -14.80
N LEU A 9 -2.52 9.93 -14.95
CA LEU A 9 -1.46 10.95 -14.87
C LEU A 9 -1.58 11.73 -13.56
N SER A 10 -0.72 11.43 -12.59
CA SER A 10 -0.79 11.96 -11.23
C SER A 10 -0.02 13.27 -11.01
N GLY A 11 0.63 13.83 -12.03
CA GLY A 11 1.54 14.97 -11.87
C GLY A 11 2.87 14.61 -11.19
N GLY A 12 3.19 13.32 -11.05
CA GLY A 12 4.49 12.81 -10.59
C GLY A 12 5.39 12.38 -11.75
N VAL A 13 6.69 12.24 -11.49
CA VAL A 13 7.69 11.88 -12.52
C VAL A 13 7.40 10.51 -13.15
N ASP A 14 6.97 9.54 -12.38
CA ASP A 14 6.76 8.16 -12.85
C ASP A 14 5.62 8.07 -13.87
N SER A 15 4.48 8.68 -13.59
CA SER A 15 3.34 8.75 -14.51
C SER A 15 3.65 9.59 -15.76
N SER A 16 4.46 10.65 -15.60
CA SER A 16 4.89 11.50 -16.71
C SER A 16 5.77 10.74 -17.70
N VAL A 17 6.76 10.00 -17.21
CA VAL A 17 7.63 9.16 -18.04
C VAL A 17 6.86 7.99 -18.64
N ALA A 18 5.94 7.38 -17.90
CA ALA A 18 5.08 6.33 -18.44
C ALA A 18 4.24 6.83 -19.62
N ALA A 19 3.66 8.04 -19.54
CA ALA A 19 2.92 8.66 -20.63
C ALA A 19 3.83 8.94 -21.86
N TYR A 20 5.03 9.46 -21.63
CA TYR A 20 6.01 9.67 -22.67
C TYR A 20 6.36 8.38 -23.41
N LEU A 21 6.70 7.31 -22.67
CA LEU A 21 7.09 6.01 -23.25
C LEU A 21 5.99 5.38 -24.09
N LEU A 22 4.73 5.47 -23.63
CA LEU A 22 3.59 4.97 -24.42
C LEU A 22 3.45 5.72 -25.75
N LYS A 23 3.65 7.02 -25.73
CA LYS A 23 3.62 7.84 -26.95
C LYS A 23 4.75 7.46 -27.92
N GLU A 24 5.99 7.31 -27.42
CA GLU A 24 7.14 6.85 -28.21
C GLU A 24 6.93 5.45 -28.81
N GLN A 25 6.20 4.58 -28.12
CA GLN A 25 5.82 3.26 -28.62
C GLN A 25 4.70 3.30 -29.68
N GLY A 26 4.19 4.48 -30.03
CA GLY A 26 3.20 4.68 -31.09
C GLY A 26 1.77 4.44 -30.67
N TYR A 27 1.46 4.39 -29.37
CA TYR A 27 0.08 4.35 -28.89
C TYR A 27 -0.64 5.69 -29.08
N ASN A 28 -1.97 5.62 -29.29
CA ASN A 28 -2.85 6.77 -29.15
C ASN A 28 -3.13 6.97 -27.65
N VAL A 29 -2.45 7.94 -27.04
CA VAL A 29 -2.46 8.15 -25.57
C VAL A 29 -3.39 9.29 -25.20
N GLU A 30 -4.30 9.04 -24.26
CA GLU A 30 -5.04 10.05 -23.51
C GLU A 30 -4.73 9.89 -22.02
N ALA A 31 -4.74 10.99 -21.28
CA ALA A 31 -4.46 11.01 -19.85
C ALA A 31 -5.70 11.35 -19.02
N VAL A 32 -5.78 10.81 -17.81
CA VAL A 32 -6.79 11.15 -16.83
C VAL A 32 -6.12 11.46 -15.50
N PHE A 33 -6.40 12.65 -14.96
CA PHE A 33 -6.06 13.01 -13.59
C PHE A 33 -7.22 12.63 -12.66
N MET A 34 -6.91 11.92 -11.58
CA MET A 34 -7.88 11.48 -10.57
C MET A 34 -7.76 12.35 -9.32
N ARG A 35 -8.83 13.03 -8.94
CA ARG A 35 -8.95 13.70 -7.65
C ARG A 35 -9.64 12.77 -6.67
N ASN A 36 -8.94 12.34 -5.62
CA ASN A 36 -9.44 11.29 -4.72
C ASN A 36 -9.56 11.74 -3.27
N TRP A 37 -9.08 12.93 -2.93
CA TRP A 37 -9.13 13.48 -1.59
C TRP A 37 -9.34 14.99 -1.64
N ASP A 38 -10.10 15.50 -0.68
CA ASP A 38 -10.27 16.93 -0.46
C ASP A 38 -10.30 17.19 1.04
N SER A 39 -9.37 17.98 1.56
CA SER A 39 -9.22 18.17 3.00
C SER A 39 -10.43 18.79 3.67
N ALA A 40 -11.15 19.70 2.98
CA ALA A 40 -12.35 20.32 3.52
C ALA A 40 -13.52 19.35 3.51
N THR A 41 -13.79 18.70 2.37
CA THR A 41 -14.87 17.71 2.22
C THR A 41 -14.69 16.52 3.17
N ASN A 42 -13.45 16.05 3.32
CA ASN A 42 -13.11 14.90 4.15
C ASN A 42 -12.78 15.26 5.61
N LEU A 43 -12.95 16.54 6.04
CA LEU A 43 -12.70 17.00 7.41
C LEU A 43 -11.28 16.72 7.91
N ASP A 44 -10.29 16.76 7.02
CA ASP A 44 -8.87 16.44 7.26
C ASP A 44 -8.13 17.69 7.75
N PHE A 45 -8.37 18.09 9.00
CA PHE A 45 -7.83 19.32 9.56
C PHE A 45 -6.62 19.10 10.47
N LYS A 46 -6.71 18.11 11.39
CA LYS A 46 -5.62 17.80 12.30
C LYS A 46 -4.55 16.95 11.62
N GLY A 47 -3.29 17.26 11.91
CA GLY A 47 -2.17 16.49 11.36
C GLY A 47 -1.90 16.75 9.87
N ASN A 48 -2.59 17.69 9.24
CA ASN A 48 -2.39 18.09 7.87
C ASN A 48 -1.39 19.26 7.79
N PRO A 49 -0.14 19.05 7.33
CA PRO A 49 0.88 20.10 7.31
C PRO A 49 0.62 21.17 6.24
N THR A 50 -0.21 20.86 5.23
CA THR A 50 -0.49 21.75 4.10
C THR A 50 -1.87 22.42 4.17
N LEU A 51 -2.53 22.35 5.34
CA LEU A 51 -3.89 22.85 5.54
C LEU A 51 -4.05 24.35 5.21
N PHE A 52 -3.00 25.13 5.46
CA PHE A 52 -2.98 26.58 5.27
C PHE A 52 -2.17 27.02 4.03
N ASP A 53 -1.79 26.10 3.16
CA ASP A 53 -1.16 26.44 1.89
C ASP A 53 -2.18 27.14 0.99
N ASP A 54 -1.75 28.18 0.25
CA ASP A 54 -2.60 28.92 -0.69
C ASP A 54 -3.19 28.02 -1.79
N VAL A 55 -2.45 26.98 -2.16
CA VAL A 55 -2.87 25.98 -3.16
C VAL A 55 -2.69 24.59 -2.57
N CYS A 56 -3.74 23.77 -2.57
CA CYS A 56 -3.65 22.41 -2.06
C CYS A 56 -2.71 21.53 -2.93
N GLU A 57 -2.11 20.51 -2.31
CA GLU A 57 -1.16 19.62 -2.99
C GLU A 57 -1.76 18.99 -4.26
N GLN A 58 -3.01 18.54 -4.21
CA GLN A 58 -3.65 17.92 -5.36
C GLN A 58 -3.87 18.90 -6.53
N GLU A 59 -4.09 20.18 -6.25
CA GLU A 59 -4.19 21.17 -7.31
C GLU A 59 -2.82 21.48 -7.92
N LYS A 60 -1.74 21.51 -7.12
CA LYS A 60 -0.36 21.57 -7.63
C LYS A 60 -0.05 20.37 -8.54
N ASP A 61 -0.43 19.17 -8.10
CA ASP A 61 -0.26 17.93 -8.88
C ASP A 61 -1.07 17.96 -10.18
N TYR A 62 -2.30 18.51 -10.15
CA TYR A 62 -3.11 18.68 -11.35
C TYR A 62 -2.48 19.65 -12.35
N GLN A 63 -1.95 20.78 -11.87
CA GLN A 63 -1.25 21.75 -12.71
C GLN A 63 -0.01 21.13 -13.38
N ASP A 64 0.77 20.33 -12.64
CA ASP A 64 1.89 19.58 -13.20
C ASP A 64 1.42 18.58 -14.26
N ALA A 65 0.32 17.86 -14.01
CA ALA A 65 -0.27 16.95 -15.00
C ALA A 65 -0.72 17.68 -16.27
N VAL A 66 -1.30 18.87 -16.15
CA VAL A 66 -1.68 19.73 -17.29
C VAL A 66 -0.44 20.08 -18.13
N LEU A 67 0.64 20.55 -17.48
CA LEU A 67 1.87 20.92 -18.17
C LEU A 67 2.53 19.72 -18.86
N VAL A 68 2.52 18.54 -18.24
CA VAL A 68 3.01 17.30 -18.86
C VAL A 68 2.16 16.93 -20.07
N ALA A 69 0.83 16.96 -19.96
CA ALA A 69 -0.07 16.63 -21.04
C ALA A 69 0.11 17.59 -22.24
N GLN A 70 0.24 18.88 -21.99
CA GLN A 70 0.55 19.89 -23.01
C GLN A 70 1.91 19.62 -23.67
N LYS A 71 2.96 19.37 -22.90
CA LYS A 71 4.29 19.03 -23.41
C LYS A 71 4.27 17.80 -24.29
N LEU A 72 3.52 16.78 -23.92
CA LEU A 72 3.39 15.54 -24.67
C LEU A 72 2.35 15.64 -25.81
N ASN A 73 1.61 16.75 -25.90
CA ASN A 73 0.49 16.92 -26.85
C ASN A 73 -0.48 15.74 -26.80
N ILE A 74 -0.99 15.45 -25.60
CA ILE A 74 -2.00 14.41 -25.33
C ILE A 74 -3.22 15.03 -24.63
N PRO A 75 -4.44 14.58 -24.90
CA PRO A 75 -5.64 15.00 -24.16
C PRO A 75 -5.52 14.66 -22.69
N LEU A 76 -5.96 15.57 -21.81
CA LEU A 76 -6.08 15.35 -20.37
C LEU A 76 -7.53 15.54 -19.92
N HIS A 77 -8.06 14.54 -19.25
CA HIS A 77 -9.36 14.58 -18.58
C HIS A 77 -9.13 14.66 -17.06
N LYS A 78 -10.09 15.25 -16.35
CA LYS A 78 -10.11 15.28 -14.88
C LYS A 78 -11.35 14.54 -14.39
N VAL A 79 -11.19 13.70 -13.37
CA VAL A 79 -12.29 12.97 -12.73
C VAL A 79 -12.18 13.10 -11.22
N ASP A 80 -13.32 13.15 -10.57
CA ASP A 80 -13.46 13.21 -9.12
C ASP A 80 -13.93 11.85 -8.59
N PHE A 81 -13.12 11.24 -7.71
CA PHE A 81 -13.39 9.98 -7.01
C PHE A 81 -13.33 10.17 -5.49
N ILE A 82 -13.55 11.37 -4.96
CA ILE A 82 -13.48 11.64 -3.51
C ILE A 82 -14.45 10.75 -2.76
N GLU A 83 -15.71 10.65 -3.23
CA GLU A 83 -16.74 9.80 -2.64
C GLU A 83 -16.40 8.32 -2.76
N ASP A 84 -15.98 7.85 -3.95
CA ASP A 84 -15.52 6.47 -4.15
C ASP A 84 -14.36 6.09 -3.24
N TYR A 85 -13.38 7.01 -3.07
CA TYR A 85 -12.24 6.77 -2.20
C TYR A 85 -12.65 6.70 -0.73
N TRP A 86 -13.52 7.60 -0.30
CA TRP A 86 -14.08 7.59 1.04
C TRP A 86 -14.78 6.27 1.35
N ASP A 87 -15.71 5.86 0.49
CA ASP A 87 -16.57 4.70 0.74
C ASP A 87 -15.82 3.37 0.64
N ARG A 88 -14.93 3.22 -0.36
CA ARG A 88 -14.31 1.94 -0.68
C ARG A 88 -12.95 1.73 -0.04
N VAL A 89 -12.23 2.80 0.30
CA VAL A 89 -10.87 2.73 0.84
C VAL A 89 -10.82 3.24 2.26
N PHE A 90 -11.27 4.49 2.47
CA PHE A 90 -11.08 5.16 3.75
C PHE A 90 -12.00 4.62 4.85
N THR A 91 -13.23 4.27 4.55
CA THR A 91 -14.15 3.62 5.49
C THR A 91 -13.58 2.28 5.98
N TYR A 92 -13.09 1.43 5.08
CA TYR A 92 -12.42 0.19 5.46
C TYR A 92 -11.19 0.45 6.35
N PHE A 93 -10.38 1.45 5.98
CA PHE A 93 -9.22 1.87 6.76
C PHE A 93 -9.61 2.23 8.20
N LEU A 94 -10.67 3.02 8.39
CA LEU A 94 -11.18 3.39 9.71
C LEU A 94 -11.72 2.18 10.49
N GLU A 95 -12.45 1.27 9.82
CA GLU A 95 -13.00 0.06 10.45
C GLU A 95 -11.89 -0.87 10.97
N GLU A 96 -10.80 -1.03 10.23
CA GLU A 96 -9.65 -1.84 10.69
C GLU A 96 -8.95 -1.19 11.89
N TYR A 97 -8.81 0.16 11.90
CA TYR A 97 -8.29 0.86 13.07
C TYR A 97 -9.19 0.77 14.30
N LYS A 98 -10.52 0.76 14.13
CA LYS A 98 -11.46 0.48 15.23
C LYS A 98 -11.24 -0.91 15.86
N LYS A 99 -10.84 -1.89 15.04
CA LYS A 99 -10.43 -3.23 15.49
C LYS A 99 -8.99 -3.27 16.01
N ASN A 100 -8.31 -2.12 16.14
CA ASN A 100 -6.90 -2.00 16.51
C ASN A 100 -5.91 -2.75 15.59
N ARG A 101 -6.31 -3.02 14.35
CA ARG A 101 -5.46 -3.59 13.30
C ARG A 101 -4.67 -2.48 12.59
N THR A 102 -3.74 -2.89 11.75
CA THR A 102 -2.92 -1.94 10.96
C THR A 102 -3.18 -2.17 9.47
N PRO A 103 -4.18 -1.53 8.88
CA PRO A 103 -4.52 -1.71 7.46
C PRO A 103 -3.46 -1.12 6.53
N ASN A 104 -3.52 -1.53 5.25
CA ASN A 104 -2.74 -0.94 4.17
C ASN A 104 -3.67 -0.31 3.12
N PRO A 105 -3.95 1.01 3.22
CA PRO A 105 -4.88 1.69 2.32
C PRO A 105 -4.38 1.73 0.88
N ASP A 106 -3.06 1.67 0.64
CA ASP A 106 -2.49 1.75 -0.71
C ASP A 106 -2.87 0.53 -1.56
N VAL A 107 -2.94 -0.66 -0.95
CA VAL A 107 -3.40 -1.88 -1.65
C VAL A 107 -4.85 -1.74 -2.08
N LEU A 108 -5.72 -1.25 -1.19
CA LEU A 108 -7.13 -1.01 -1.49
C LEU A 108 -7.33 0.09 -2.52
N CYS A 109 -6.56 1.19 -2.40
CA CYS A 109 -6.59 2.28 -3.37
C CYS A 109 -6.27 1.78 -4.78
N ASN A 110 -5.26 0.91 -4.93
CA ASN A 110 -4.96 0.32 -6.24
C ASN A 110 -6.12 -0.55 -6.73
N ASN A 111 -6.67 -1.44 -5.90
CA ASN A 111 -7.73 -2.35 -6.30
C ASN A 111 -9.05 -1.62 -6.60
N GLU A 112 -9.53 -0.76 -5.68
CA GLU A 112 -10.88 -0.19 -5.74
C GLU A 112 -10.96 1.13 -6.54
N ILE A 113 -9.88 1.92 -6.56
CA ILE A 113 -9.87 3.21 -7.26
C ILE A 113 -9.16 3.10 -8.60
N LYS A 114 -7.84 2.81 -8.60
CA LYS A 114 -7.02 2.86 -9.82
C LYS A 114 -7.34 1.75 -10.83
N PHE A 115 -7.84 0.59 -10.38
CA PHE A 115 -8.14 -0.55 -11.24
C PHE A 115 -9.60 -1.02 -11.15
N LYS A 116 -10.50 -0.18 -10.59
CA LYS A 116 -11.95 -0.40 -10.64
C LYS A 116 -12.68 0.89 -11.01
N ALA A 117 -12.80 1.87 -10.10
CA ALA A 117 -13.48 3.12 -10.43
C ALA A 117 -12.88 3.81 -11.68
N PHE A 118 -11.56 3.81 -11.80
CA PHE A 118 -10.89 4.34 -12.98
C PHE A 118 -11.20 3.53 -14.26
N ILE A 119 -11.19 2.20 -14.21
CA ILE A 119 -11.56 1.35 -15.37
C ILE A 119 -13.00 1.66 -15.79
N ASP A 120 -13.94 1.68 -14.83
CA ASP A 120 -15.36 1.96 -15.10
C ASP A 120 -15.53 3.35 -15.73
N TYR A 121 -14.81 4.35 -15.25
CA TYR A 121 -14.85 5.70 -15.81
C TYR A 121 -14.32 5.79 -17.24
N VAL A 122 -13.21 5.11 -17.54
CA VAL A 122 -12.55 5.23 -18.84
C VAL A 122 -13.15 4.33 -19.92
N GLU A 123 -14.02 3.40 -19.60
CA GLU A 123 -14.70 2.55 -20.58
C GLU A 123 -15.47 3.35 -21.65
N LYS A 124 -16.03 4.51 -21.29
CA LYS A 124 -16.68 5.44 -22.23
C LYS A 124 -15.76 5.94 -23.35
N PHE A 125 -14.47 5.90 -23.15
CA PHE A 125 -13.46 6.28 -24.15
C PHE A 125 -13.01 5.09 -25.02
N ASN A 126 -13.50 3.89 -24.71
CA ASN A 126 -13.22 2.64 -25.43
C ASN A 126 -11.71 2.36 -25.59
N PRO A 127 -10.92 2.28 -24.49
CA PRO A 127 -9.49 2.01 -24.56
C PRO A 127 -9.19 0.54 -24.84
N ASP A 128 -8.12 0.27 -25.62
CA ASP A 128 -7.53 -1.06 -25.72
C ASP A 128 -6.81 -1.46 -24.43
N PHE A 129 -6.12 -0.48 -23.80
CA PHE A 129 -5.37 -0.66 -22.56
C PHE A 129 -5.55 0.53 -21.62
N ILE A 130 -5.32 0.28 -20.36
CA ILE A 130 -5.13 1.29 -19.31
C ILE A 130 -3.68 1.23 -18.82
N ALA A 131 -3.11 2.37 -18.44
CA ALA A 131 -1.74 2.42 -17.97
C ALA A 131 -1.61 3.19 -16.66
N MET A 132 -0.65 2.76 -15.83
CA MET A 132 -0.26 3.45 -14.60
C MET A 132 1.26 3.51 -14.47
N GLY A 133 1.76 4.54 -13.78
CA GLY A 133 3.18 4.74 -13.52
C GLY A 133 3.71 3.88 -12.35
N HIS A 134 3.32 2.61 -12.27
CA HIS A 134 3.81 1.70 -11.24
C HIS A 134 5.05 0.94 -11.68
N TYR A 135 5.92 0.65 -10.72
CA TYR A 135 7.05 -0.27 -10.87
C TYR A 135 6.54 -1.72 -10.70
N ALA A 136 6.04 -2.28 -11.77
CA ALA A 136 5.60 -3.65 -11.92
C ALA A 136 5.59 -4.00 -13.41
N GLN A 137 5.41 -5.28 -13.75
CA GLN A 137 5.26 -5.71 -15.14
C GLN A 137 4.03 -6.63 -15.26
N VAL A 138 3.46 -6.73 -16.46
CA VAL A 138 2.37 -7.67 -16.77
C VAL A 138 2.79 -8.52 -17.96
N ASP A 139 2.71 -9.84 -17.80
CA ASP A 139 2.83 -10.79 -18.92
C ASP A 139 1.43 -11.20 -19.39
N HIS A 140 1.12 -10.84 -20.64
CA HIS A 140 -0.15 -11.15 -21.29
C HIS A 140 -0.08 -12.39 -22.21
N THR A 141 1.05 -13.12 -22.27
CA THR A 141 1.27 -14.20 -23.24
C THR A 141 0.58 -15.52 -22.87
N GLY A 142 0.16 -15.69 -21.62
CA GLY A 142 -0.47 -16.91 -21.14
C GLY A 142 -2.01 -16.89 -21.18
N PRO A 143 -2.65 -17.94 -20.65
CA PRO A 143 -4.12 -18.03 -20.59
C PRO A 143 -4.74 -17.03 -19.60
N TYR A 144 -3.96 -16.48 -18.68
CA TYR A 144 -4.30 -15.41 -17.76
C TYR A 144 -3.12 -14.47 -17.58
N PRO A 145 -3.37 -13.17 -17.32
CA PRO A 145 -2.31 -12.19 -17.13
C PRO A 145 -1.55 -12.46 -15.84
N LYS A 146 -0.21 -12.37 -15.90
CA LYS A 146 0.66 -12.53 -14.73
C LYS A 146 1.19 -11.18 -14.29
N LEU A 147 1.08 -10.87 -13.01
CA LEU A 147 1.72 -9.72 -12.40
C LEU A 147 3.17 -10.09 -12.04
N LEU A 148 4.14 -9.37 -12.61
CA LEU A 148 5.56 -9.63 -12.43
C LEU A 148 6.22 -8.50 -11.67
N ARG A 149 7.26 -8.83 -10.88
CA ARG A 149 8.09 -7.85 -10.20
C ARG A 149 8.69 -6.84 -11.18
N ALA A 150 8.95 -5.65 -10.70
CA ALA A 150 9.74 -4.67 -11.42
C ALA A 150 11.22 -5.09 -11.50
N VAL A 151 11.93 -4.55 -12.49
CA VAL A 151 13.40 -4.69 -12.58
C VAL A 151 14.08 -4.01 -11.38
N ASP A 152 13.65 -2.80 -11.02
CA ASP A 152 14.09 -2.12 -9.80
C ASP A 152 13.42 -2.76 -8.56
N GLN A 153 14.13 -3.70 -7.94
CA GLN A 153 13.64 -4.42 -6.75
C GLN A 153 13.43 -3.49 -5.53
N ASN A 154 14.12 -2.33 -5.47
CA ASN A 154 13.94 -1.36 -4.39
C ASN A 154 12.64 -0.54 -4.55
N LYS A 155 12.15 -0.45 -5.79
CA LYS A 155 10.92 0.28 -6.16
C LYS A 155 9.76 -0.66 -6.49
N ASP A 156 9.97 -1.98 -6.50
CA ASP A 156 8.93 -2.96 -6.82
C ASP A 156 7.63 -2.70 -6.06
N GLN A 157 6.55 -2.50 -6.79
CA GLN A 157 5.23 -2.18 -6.27
C GLN A 157 4.21 -3.32 -6.43
N THR A 158 4.66 -4.52 -6.79
CA THR A 158 3.77 -5.69 -6.91
C THR A 158 3.04 -6.02 -5.62
N TYR A 159 3.64 -5.71 -4.46
CA TYR A 159 2.99 -5.82 -3.15
C TYR A 159 1.69 -4.99 -3.09
N PHE A 160 1.72 -3.75 -3.55
CA PHE A 160 0.54 -2.87 -3.57
C PHE A 160 -0.48 -3.24 -4.66
N LEU A 161 -0.05 -3.97 -5.69
CA LEU A 161 -0.89 -4.44 -6.79
C LEU A 161 -1.36 -5.88 -6.59
N SER A 162 -0.96 -6.53 -5.51
CA SER A 162 -1.15 -7.96 -5.28
C SER A 162 -2.63 -8.38 -5.19
N GLN A 163 -3.53 -7.47 -4.81
CA GLN A 163 -4.99 -7.66 -4.75
C GLN A 163 -5.71 -7.44 -6.09
N LEU A 164 -4.99 -7.11 -7.17
CA LEU A 164 -5.60 -6.98 -8.49
C LEU A 164 -6.06 -8.34 -9.02
N LYS A 165 -7.28 -8.38 -9.55
CA LYS A 165 -7.89 -9.56 -10.18
C LYS A 165 -7.44 -9.70 -11.64
N GLU A 166 -7.60 -10.87 -12.21
CA GLU A 166 -7.21 -11.15 -13.60
C GLU A 166 -7.86 -10.18 -14.60
N HIS A 167 -9.16 -9.90 -14.47
CA HIS A 167 -9.85 -9.00 -15.39
C HIS A 167 -9.30 -7.56 -15.33
N GLN A 168 -8.84 -7.11 -14.18
CA GLN A 168 -8.21 -5.79 -14.03
C GLN A 168 -6.83 -5.75 -14.69
N LEU A 169 -6.03 -6.82 -14.56
CA LEU A 169 -4.71 -6.92 -15.19
C LEU A 169 -4.79 -7.12 -16.70
N LYS A 170 -5.88 -7.69 -17.23
CA LYS A 170 -6.01 -8.03 -18.67
C LYS A 170 -5.80 -6.83 -19.59
N LYS A 171 -6.20 -5.64 -19.17
CA LYS A 171 -6.00 -4.38 -19.91
C LYS A 171 -4.89 -3.50 -19.32
N ALA A 172 -4.20 -3.91 -18.26
CA ALA A 172 -3.23 -3.07 -17.55
C ALA A 172 -1.87 -3.05 -18.25
N LEU A 173 -1.24 -1.87 -18.30
CA LEU A 173 0.14 -1.66 -18.70
C LEU A 173 0.89 -0.89 -17.61
N PHE A 174 2.14 -1.29 -17.37
CA PHE A 174 3.07 -0.60 -16.49
C PHE A 174 4.34 -0.23 -17.26
N PRO A 175 4.34 0.92 -17.98
CA PRO A 175 5.37 1.24 -18.95
C PRO A 175 6.79 1.39 -18.38
N ILE A 176 6.92 1.70 -17.08
CA ILE A 176 8.21 1.91 -16.41
C ILE A 176 8.70 0.69 -15.61
N GLY A 177 7.96 -0.40 -15.57
CA GLY A 177 8.30 -1.58 -14.76
C GLY A 177 9.60 -2.28 -15.15
N HIS A 178 10.08 -2.06 -16.36
CA HIS A 178 11.34 -2.60 -16.89
C HIS A 178 12.54 -1.64 -16.71
N LEU A 179 12.36 -0.50 -16.03
CA LEU A 179 13.37 0.54 -15.83
C LEU A 179 13.73 0.67 -14.35
N ASP A 180 14.97 1.03 -14.08
CA ASP A 180 15.38 1.53 -12.79
C ASP A 180 14.91 2.97 -12.57
N LYS A 181 14.67 3.36 -11.31
CA LYS A 181 14.26 4.72 -10.96
C LYS A 181 15.22 5.79 -11.48
N SER A 182 16.51 5.50 -11.50
CA SER A 182 17.53 6.39 -12.04
C SER A 182 17.36 6.63 -13.54
N GLU A 183 16.96 5.61 -14.29
CA GLU A 183 16.69 5.72 -15.74
C GLU A 183 15.42 6.53 -16.00
N VAL A 184 14.36 6.29 -15.21
CA VAL A 184 13.14 7.10 -15.25
C VAL A 184 13.47 8.59 -15.05
N ARG A 185 14.32 8.93 -14.06
CA ARG A 185 14.78 10.31 -13.84
C ARG A 185 15.60 10.87 -15.01
N LYS A 186 16.49 10.08 -15.61
CA LYS A 186 17.27 10.47 -16.79
C LYS A 186 16.37 10.76 -17.98
N ILE A 187 15.36 9.92 -18.23
CA ILE A 187 14.39 10.15 -19.31
C ILE A 187 13.61 11.44 -19.04
N ALA A 188 13.12 11.66 -17.84
CA ALA A 188 12.39 12.87 -17.48
C ALA A 188 13.22 14.15 -17.71
N LEU A 189 14.52 14.13 -17.36
CA LEU A 189 15.44 15.23 -17.58
C LEU A 189 15.73 15.45 -19.06
N ARG A 190 16.04 14.39 -19.81
CA ARG A 190 16.33 14.45 -21.26
C ARG A 190 15.15 15.03 -22.04
N GLU A 191 13.94 14.63 -21.68
CA GLU A 191 12.72 15.09 -22.36
C GLU A 191 12.19 16.43 -21.80
N ASN A 192 12.91 17.03 -20.86
CA ASN A 192 12.53 18.30 -20.21
C ASN A 192 11.10 18.27 -19.66
N LEU A 193 10.72 17.15 -18.99
CA LEU A 193 9.44 17.06 -18.29
C LEU A 193 9.48 17.92 -17.03
N ILE A 194 8.44 18.71 -16.78
CA ILE A 194 8.38 19.63 -15.62
C ILE A 194 8.53 18.89 -14.29
N THR A 195 8.15 17.62 -14.26
CA THR A 195 8.21 16.74 -13.09
C THR A 195 9.57 16.09 -12.82
N ALA A 196 10.60 16.34 -13.69
CA ALA A 196 11.90 15.65 -13.63
C ALA A 196 12.62 15.77 -12.28
N THR A 197 12.53 16.92 -11.62
CA THR A 197 13.15 17.19 -10.31
C THR A 197 12.19 17.04 -9.13
N LYS A 198 10.90 16.75 -9.40
CA LYS A 198 9.90 16.58 -8.36
C LYS A 198 10.24 15.40 -7.46
N LYS A 199 10.12 15.59 -6.15
CA LYS A 199 10.31 14.51 -5.16
C LYS A 199 9.25 13.43 -5.34
N ASP A 200 9.61 12.19 -5.01
CA ASP A 200 8.64 11.10 -4.97
C ASP A 200 7.58 11.41 -3.90
N SER A 201 6.32 11.13 -4.21
CA SER A 201 5.24 11.26 -3.23
C SER A 201 5.46 10.29 -2.07
N THR A 202 5.24 10.77 -0.86
CA THR A 202 5.34 10.02 0.41
C THR A 202 4.00 10.14 1.16
N GLY A 203 3.79 9.28 2.15
CA GLY A 203 2.54 9.26 2.92
C GLY A 203 1.48 8.30 2.37
N ILE A 204 0.23 8.52 2.73
CA ILE A 204 -0.92 7.71 2.30
C ILE A 204 -1.31 8.12 0.88
N CYS A 205 -1.59 7.13 0.02
CA CYS A 205 -1.96 7.36 -1.39
C CYS A 205 -3.11 8.37 -1.49
N PHE A 206 -2.92 9.44 -2.28
CA PHE A 206 -3.81 10.58 -2.50
C PHE A 206 -4.07 11.51 -1.30
N ILE A 207 -3.78 11.09 -0.08
CA ILE A 207 -3.91 11.93 1.13
C ILE A 207 -2.61 12.71 1.35
N GLY A 208 -1.46 12.09 1.06
CA GLY A 208 -0.14 12.67 1.25
C GLY A 208 0.43 12.49 2.66
N GLU A 209 1.41 13.32 3.02
CA GLU A 209 2.02 13.29 4.34
C GLU A 209 1.08 13.86 5.41
N ARG A 210 0.97 13.15 6.52
CA ARG A 210 0.18 13.55 7.70
C ARG A 210 0.94 13.21 8.97
N HIS A 211 0.74 14.02 10.00
CA HIS A 211 1.03 13.60 11.37
C HIS A 211 -0.01 12.56 11.78
N PHE A 212 0.32 11.30 11.58
CA PHE A 212 -0.63 10.19 11.48
C PHE A 212 -1.61 10.09 12.67
N ASN A 213 -1.12 10.21 13.91
CA ASN A 213 -1.97 10.11 15.10
C ASN A 213 -2.98 11.27 15.18
N ASP A 214 -2.55 12.46 14.79
CA ASP A 214 -3.42 13.65 14.79
C ASP A 214 -4.44 13.54 13.64
N PHE A 215 -4.00 13.10 12.47
CA PHE A 215 -4.86 12.80 11.34
C PHE A 215 -5.96 11.80 11.70
N LEU A 216 -5.59 10.66 12.29
CA LEU A 216 -6.55 9.64 12.70
C LEU A 216 -7.57 10.16 13.73
N SER A 217 -7.15 11.10 14.60
CA SER A 217 -8.02 11.71 15.61
C SER A 217 -9.12 12.61 15.04
N ASN A 218 -9.08 12.98 13.76
CA ASN A 218 -10.22 13.63 13.09
C ASN A 218 -11.44 12.71 13.01
N TYR A 219 -11.22 11.40 12.93
CA TYR A 219 -12.24 10.40 12.58
C TYR A 219 -12.52 9.41 13.70
N LEU A 220 -11.53 9.09 14.51
CA LEU A 220 -11.63 8.09 15.57
C LEU A 220 -11.22 8.67 16.91
N PRO A 221 -12.09 8.61 17.93
CA PRO A 221 -11.72 9.01 19.28
C PRO A 221 -10.67 8.05 19.85
N ALA A 222 -9.56 8.58 20.30
CA ALA A 222 -8.56 7.80 20.97
C ALA A 222 -9.07 7.35 22.36
N GLN A 223 -8.81 6.08 22.70
CA GLN A 223 -9.09 5.51 24.01
C GLN A 223 -7.78 5.25 24.74
N PRO A 224 -7.32 6.16 25.63
CA PRO A 224 -6.13 5.94 26.42
C PRO A 224 -6.25 4.68 27.30
N GLY A 225 -5.15 4.00 27.51
CA GLY A 225 -5.05 2.81 28.35
C GLY A 225 -3.62 2.62 28.86
N ASP A 226 -3.32 1.46 29.42
CA ASP A 226 -2.04 1.19 30.04
C ASP A 226 -1.01 0.66 29.04
N MET A 227 0.20 1.20 29.10
CA MET A 227 1.39 0.62 28.49
C MET A 227 2.12 -0.18 29.57
N ARG A 228 2.30 -1.47 29.33
CA ARG A 228 2.87 -2.41 30.31
C ARG A 228 3.92 -3.30 29.66
N ARG A 229 4.76 -3.89 30.50
CA ARG A 229 5.58 -5.04 30.12
C ARG A 229 4.74 -6.34 30.17
N LEU A 230 5.27 -7.41 29.61
CA LEU A 230 4.63 -8.74 29.67
C LEU A 230 4.54 -9.30 31.10
N ASP A 231 5.42 -8.88 31.99
CA ASP A 231 5.37 -9.20 33.43
C ASP A 231 4.34 -8.38 34.20
N SER A 232 3.51 -7.59 33.49
CA SER A 232 2.49 -6.67 34.01
C SER A 232 3.04 -5.38 34.66
N THR A 233 4.33 -5.11 34.60
CA THR A 233 4.89 -3.84 35.10
C THR A 233 4.32 -2.68 34.31
N PHE A 234 3.68 -1.74 34.99
CA PHE A 234 3.15 -0.52 34.39
C PHE A 234 4.30 0.46 34.05
N LEU A 235 4.27 1.03 32.86
CA LEU A 235 5.27 2.00 32.40
C LEU A 235 4.68 3.41 32.32
N LYS A 236 3.58 3.58 31.57
CA LYS A 236 2.89 4.86 31.39
C LYS A 236 1.55 4.65 30.66
N PRO A 237 0.67 5.65 30.58
CA PRO A 237 -0.49 5.59 29.70
C PRO A 237 -0.09 5.61 28.22
N HIS A 238 -0.82 4.89 27.36
CA HIS A 238 -0.75 5.04 25.90
C HIS A 238 -1.91 5.92 25.38
N ARG A 239 -1.78 6.39 24.12
CA ARG A 239 -2.74 7.30 23.46
C ARG A 239 -3.85 6.58 22.68
N GLY A 240 -4.15 5.32 22.99
CA GLY A 240 -5.07 4.45 22.26
C GLY A 240 -4.34 3.41 21.43
N LEU A 241 -4.76 2.13 21.53
CA LEU A 241 -4.11 0.98 20.87
C LEU A 241 -4.01 1.12 19.35
N MET A 242 -4.97 1.81 18.71
CA MET A 242 -5.00 2.07 17.28
C MET A 242 -3.76 2.84 16.79
N ASN A 243 -3.11 3.63 17.63
CA ASN A 243 -1.93 4.43 17.27
C ASN A 243 -0.62 3.63 17.24
N TYR A 244 -0.69 2.32 17.50
CA TYR A 244 0.51 1.48 17.61
C TYR A 244 0.41 0.26 16.70
N THR A 245 1.56 -0.13 16.17
CA THR A 245 1.72 -1.31 15.31
C THR A 245 2.69 -2.30 15.93
N ILE A 246 2.44 -3.60 15.79
CA ILE A 246 3.37 -4.64 16.26
C ILE A 246 4.76 -4.43 15.64
N GLY A 247 5.79 -4.47 16.50
CA GLY A 247 7.17 -4.19 16.13
C GLY A 247 7.54 -2.70 16.02
N GLN A 248 6.61 -1.77 16.31
CA GLN A 248 6.89 -0.35 16.31
C GLN A 248 7.90 0.02 17.40
N ARG A 249 8.89 0.85 17.04
CA ARG A 249 9.91 1.38 17.93
C ARG A 249 9.70 2.86 18.25
N LYS A 250 9.44 3.67 17.23
CA LYS A 250 9.35 5.13 17.36
C LYS A 250 8.00 5.56 17.94
N GLY A 251 7.99 6.68 18.67
CA GLY A 251 6.74 7.29 19.16
C GLY A 251 6.15 6.65 20.42
N LEU A 252 6.87 5.73 21.09
CA LEU A 252 6.41 5.13 22.34
C LEU A 252 6.54 6.08 23.53
N GLY A 253 7.46 7.04 23.45
CA GLY A 253 7.71 8.00 24.54
C GLY A 253 8.22 7.33 25.81
N ILE A 254 8.85 6.17 25.67
CA ILE A 254 9.61 5.47 26.71
C ILE A 254 11.07 5.68 26.37
N GLY A 255 11.87 6.12 27.32
CA GLY A 255 13.29 6.27 27.11
C GLY A 255 13.96 6.92 28.30
N GLY A 256 15.21 6.55 28.54
CA GLY A 256 16.11 7.31 29.39
C GLY A 256 16.13 6.95 30.88
N SER A 257 15.64 5.79 31.31
CA SER A 257 16.08 5.28 32.61
C SER A 257 17.54 4.83 32.47
N LYS A 258 18.39 5.22 33.45
CA LYS A 258 19.82 4.88 33.43
C LYS A 258 20.09 3.36 33.49
N ASP A 259 19.09 2.57 33.82
CA ASP A 259 19.18 1.14 34.11
C ASP A 259 18.69 0.25 32.95
N GLU A 260 18.07 0.81 31.89
CA GLU A 260 17.56 0.05 30.76
C GLU A 260 18.28 0.42 29.45
N VAL A 261 19.24 -0.40 29.07
CA VAL A 261 19.99 -0.27 27.83
C VAL A 261 19.19 -0.96 26.71
N GLY A 262 18.48 -0.18 25.87
CA GLY A 262 17.83 -0.74 24.69
C GLY A 262 16.70 0.14 24.14
N ALA A 263 16.28 -0.19 22.93
CA ALA A 263 15.11 0.42 22.31
C ALA A 263 13.87 -0.43 22.57
N TRP A 264 12.78 0.21 22.94
CA TRP A 264 11.49 -0.46 23.19
C TRP A 264 10.72 -0.77 21.93
N TYR A 265 10.00 -1.88 21.93
CA TYR A 265 9.18 -2.35 20.80
C TYR A 265 7.81 -2.79 21.27
N VAL A 266 6.78 -2.51 20.48
CA VAL A 266 5.44 -3.05 20.68
C VAL A 266 5.45 -4.54 20.40
N VAL A 267 5.14 -5.36 21.41
CA VAL A 267 5.15 -6.82 21.33
C VAL A 267 3.76 -7.44 21.42
N GLY A 268 2.75 -6.64 21.81
CA GLY A 268 1.37 -7.12 21.91
C GLY A 268 0.36 -6.00 22.16
N LYS A 269 -0.91 -6.30 21.90
CA LYS A 269 -2.08 -5.48 22.21
C LYS A 269 -3.16 -6.37 22.82
N ASP A 270 -3.72 -5.99 23.93
CA ASP A 270 -4.90 -6.64 24.52
C ASP A 270 -6.09 -5.69 24.46
N LEU A 271 -7.03 -5.97 23.59
CA LEU A 271 -8.22 -5.14 23.41
C LEU A 271 -9.17 -5.21 24.61
N LYS A 272 -9.22 -6.35 25.30
CA LYS A 272 -10.14 -6.56 26.42
C LYS A 272 -9.77 -5.69 27.62
N THR A 273 -8.46 -5.56 27.86
CA THR A 273 -7.93 -4.77 28.97
C THR A 273 -7.45 -3.37 28.54
N ASN A 274 -7.53 -3.05 27.24
CA ASN A 274 -6.97 -1.85 26.63
C ASN A 274 -5.50 -1.64 27.01
N THR A 275 -4.69 -2.70 26.89
CA THR A 275 -3.29 -2.73 27.29
C THR A 275 -2.37 -2.86 26.09
N LEU A 276 -1.35 -2.00 26.02
CA LEU A 276 -0.26 -2.08 25.05
C LEU A 276 0.95 -2.73 25.73
N TYR A 277 1.39 -3.88 25.20
CA TYR A 277 2.60 -4.54 25.69
C TYR A 277 3.84 -4.11 24.92
N VAL A 278 4.89 -3.74 25.66
CA VAL A 278 6.17 -3.30 25.09
C VAL A 278 7.34 -3.95 25.83
N GLU A 279 8.40 -4.26 25.11
CA GLU A 279 9.63 -4.84 25.66
C GLU A 279 10.89 -4.21 25.04
N PRO A 280 12.02 -4.19 25.76
CA PRO A 280 13.25 -3.50 25.35
C PRO A 280 14.17 -4.32 24.44
N ASP A 281 13.65 -5.27 23.68
CA ASP A 281 14.46 -6.14 22.81
C ASP A 281 13.94 -6.15 21.38
N PHE A 282 14.87 -5.88 20.42
CA PHE A 282 14.54 -5.96 18.98
C PHE A 282 14.09 -7.37 18.57
N ASP A 283 14.73 -8.39 19.10
CA ASP A 283 14.49 -9.81 18.77
C ASP A 283 13.64 -10.52 19.83
N HIS A 284 12.80 -9.77 20.57
CA HIS A 284 11.95 -10.35 21.58
C HIS A 284 11.04 -11.47 21.02
N PRO A 285 10.97 -12.66 21.66
CA PRO A 285 10.25 -13.83 21.12
C PRO A 285 8.76 -13.58 20.78
N HIS A 286 8.09 -12.66 21.50
CA HIS A 286 6.71 -12.29 21.22
C HIS A 286 6.51 -11.53 19.90
N LEU A 287 7.58 -11.05 19.28
CA LEU A 287 7.52 -10.44 17.94
C LEU A 287 7.47 -11.47 16.82
N TYR A 288 7.73 -12.73 17.11
CA TYR A 288 7.83 -13.77 16.09
C TYR A 288 6.59 -14.65 16.05
N SER A 289 6.29 -15.13 14.85
CA SER A 289 5.25 -16.12 14.57
C SER A 289 5.77 -17.15 13.56
N ASP A 290 5.15 -18.31 13.48
CA ASP A 290 5.47 -19.41 12.58
C ASP A 290 4.29 -19.79 11.67
N GLU A 291 3.11 -19.24 11.95
CA GLU A 291 1.89 -19.48 11.18
C GLU A 291 1.00 -18.22 11.14
N ALA A 292 0.24 -18.06 10.07
CA ALA A 292 -0.80 -17.03 9.95
C ALA A 292 -2.04 -17.55 9.21
N ILE A 293 -3.20 -16.99 9.54
CA ILE A 293 -4.44 -17.12 8.76
C ILE A 293 -4.59 -15.87 7.89
N ILE A 294 -4.81 -16.11 6.62
CA ILE A 294 -4.96 -15.07 5.59
C ILE A 294 -6.35 -15.19 4.99
N THR A 295 -7.11 -14.11 5.00
CA THR A 295 -8.50 -14.03 4.51
C THR A 295 -8.63 -13.15 3.28
N ASP A 296 -9.79 -13.16 2.65
CA ASP A 296 -10.10 -12.40 1.43
C ASP A 296 -9.05 -12.56 0.33
N VAL A 297 -8.62 -13.81 0.15
CA VAL A 297 -7.54 -14.15 -0.76
C VAL A 297 -7.98 -13.99 -2.21
N ILE A 298 -7.27 -13.13 -2.94
CA ILE A 298 -7.32 -13.05 -4.40
C ILE A 298 -6.16 -13.87 -4.95
N TRP A 299 -6.47 -14.80 -5.86
CA TRP A 299 -5.49 -15.66 -6.50
C TRP A 299 -5.62 -15.59 -8.02
N ARG A 300 -4.53 -15.50 -8.73
CA ARG A 300 -4.48 -15.44 -10.20
C ARG A 300 -3.98 -16.77 -10.76
N GLY A 301 -4.69 -17.27 -11.78
CA GLY A 301 -4.47 -18.59 -12.32
C GLY A 301 -4.94 -19.72 -11.40
N PRO A 302 -4.48 -20.97 -11.65
CA PRO A 302 -4.86 -22.12 -10.85
C PRO A 302 -4.41 -21.97 -9.40
N LYS A 303 -5.33 -22.24 -8.46
CA LYS A 303 -5.01 -22.26 -7.03
C LYS A 303 -3.91 -23.28 -6.76
N THR A 304 -2.78 -22.84 -6.27
CA THR A 304 -1.67 -23.69 -5.89
C THR A 304 -1.61 -23.87 -4.38
N LYS A 305 -1.04 -24.98 -3.95
CA LYS A 305 -0.72 -25.30 -2.55
C LYS A 305 0.74 -25.72 -2.44
N GLY A 306 1.31 -25.67 -1.25
CA GLY A 306 2.68 -26.09 -1.01
C GLY A 306 3.67 -24.94 -0.90
N LYS A 307 4.92 -25.18 -1.30
CA LYS A 307 6.04 -24.25 -1.10
C LYS A 307 5.98 -23.07 -2.09
N MET A 308 6.13 -21.86 -1.58
CA MET A 308 6.32 -20.61 -2.33
C MET A 308 7.00 -19.56 -1.45
N THR A 309 7.07 -18.31 -1.89
CA THR A 309 7.54 -17.22 -1.04
C THR A 309 6.43 -16.22 -0.76
N ALA A 310 6.54 -15.50 0.37
CA ALA A 310 5.59 -14.45 0.73
C ALA A 310 6.28 -13.23 1.35
N LYS A 311 5.64 -12.05 1.18
CA LYS A 311 5.95 -10.83 1.91
C LYS A 311 4.77 -10.47 2.80
N PHE A 312 5.02 -10.24 4.08
CA PHE A 312 4.00 -9.83 5.06
C PHE A 312 3.96 -8.31 5.26
N ARG A 313 4.89 -7.58 4.64
CA ARG A 313 4.95 -6.12 4.60
C ARG A 313 5.67 -5.65 3.34
N TYR A 314 5.34 -4.45 2.89
CA TYR A 314 6.11 -3.77 1.85
C TYR A 314 7.59 -3.61 2.27
N ARG A 315 8.51 -3.78 1.34
CA ARG A 315 9.98 -3.76 1.53
C ARG A 315 10.56 -4.88 2.42
N GLN A 316 9.73 -5.83 2.88
CA GLN A 316 10.25 -7.02 3.55
C GLN A 316 10.91 -7.95 2.53
N LYS A 317 11.91 -8.70 2.97
CA LYS A 317 12.47 -9.81 2.17
C LYS A 317 11.41 -10.90 2.01
N ASP A 318 11.53 -11.67 0.96
CA ASP A 318 10.73 -12.88 0.76
C ASP A 318 11.02 -13.91 1.86
N HIS A 319 9.97 -14.52 2.36
CA HIS A 319 10.06 -15.63 3.30
C HIS A 319 9.52 -16.90 2.63
N ASP A 320 10.22 -18.01 2.80
CA ASP A 320 9.72 -19.33 2.41
C ASP A 320 8.47 -19.65 3.21
N VAL A 321 7.40 -20.04 2.54
CA VAL A 321 6.12 -20.38 3.16
C VAL A 321 5.51 -21.64 2.55
N PHE A 322 4.66 -22.33 3.34
CA PHE A 322 3.78 -23.38 2.88
C PHE A 322 2.34 -22.91 2.95
N VAL A 323 1.66 -22.97 1.80
CA VAL A 323 0.25 -22.53 1.66
C VAL A 323 -0.67 -23.75 1.70
N THR A 324 -1.68 -23.66 2.56
CA THR A 324 -2.79 -24.64 2.66
C THR A 324 -4.12 -23.90 2.60
N TRP A 325 -4.96 -24.22 1.61
CA TRP A 325 -6.31 -23.67 1.51
C TRP A 325 -7.21 -24.28 2.57
N LEU A 326 -7.88 -23.43 3.35
CA LEU A 326 -8.89 -23.83 4.33
C LEU A 326 -10.28 -23.81 3.71
N ASP A 327 -10.53 -22.81 2.84
CA ASP A 327 -11.75 -22.67 2.03
C ASP A 327 -11.45 -21.90 0.73
N GLU A 328 -12.48 -21.37 0.05
CA GLU A 328 -12.35 -20.68 -1.23
C GLU A 328 -11.53 -19.37 -1.15
N THR A 329 -11.51 -18.72 -0.01
CA THR A 329 -10.92 -17.38 0.20
C THR A 329 -9.99 -17.29 1.40
N THR A 330 -9.78 -18.41 2.11
CA THR A 330 -8.97 -18.46 3.32
C THR A 330 -7.80 -19.42 3.17
N ILE A 331 -6.62 -18.96 3.53
CA ILE A 331 -5.38 -19.73 3.49
C ILE A 331 -4.76 -19.76 4.89
N LYS A 332 -4.27 -20.93 5.27
CA LYS A 332 -3.28 -21.10 6.33
C LYS A 332 -1.88 -21.05 5.71
N VAL A 333 -1.03 -20.20 6.24
CA VAL A 333 0.36 -20.03 5.82
C VAL A 333 1.26 -20.40 6.97
N SER A 334 2.08 -21.45 6.79
CA SER A 334 3.11 -21.84 7.74
C SER A 334 4.49 -21.47 7.20
N TYR A 335 5.36 -20.99 8.05
CA TYR A 335 6.70 -20.58 7.64
C TYR A 335 7.75 -21.17 8.58
N PRO A 336 8.70 -21.98 8.02
CA PRO A 336 9.67 -22.75 8.82
C PRO A 336 10.69 -21.86 9.55
N GLN A 337 10.93 -20.66 9.01
CA GLN A 337 11.70 -19.62 9.66
C GLN A 337 10.74 -18.63 10.29
N GLN A 338 10.79 -18.47 11.59
CA GLN A 338 9.93 -17.53 12.29
C GLN A 338 10.03 -16.13 11.67
N VAL A 339 8.89 -15.50 11.46
CA VAL A 339 8.81 -14.18 10.84
C VAL A 339 8.42 -13.13 11.87
N ARG A 340 9.18 -12.05 11.89
CA ARG A 340 9.00 -10.95 12.83
C ARG A 340 7.81 -10.08 12.44
N ALA A 341 6.96 -9.78 13.42
CA ALA A 341 5.88 -8.78 13.37
C ALA A 341 4.91 -8.97 12.19
N VAL A 342 4.45 -10.21 11.99
CA VAL A 342 3.32 -10.52 11.10
C VAL A 342 2.07 -9.94 11.72
N THR A 343 1.56 -8.85 11.12
CA THR A 343 0.60 -7.95 11.79
C THR A 343 -0.79 -8.06 11.15
N PRO A 344 -1.86 -8.31 11.94
CA PRO A 344 -3.24 -8.29 11.47
C PRO A 344 -3.61 -6.97 10.78
N GLY A 345 -4.37 -7.07 9.68
CA GLY A 345 -4.75 -5.95 8.81
C GLY A 345 -3.74 -5.63 7.69
N GLN A 346 -2.50 -6.09 7.79
CA GLN A 346 -1.54 -6.02 6.68
C GLN A 346 -1.84 -7.07 5.61
N VAL A 347 -1.27 -6.90 4.43
CA VAL A 347 -1.40 -7.85 3.32
C VAL A 347 -0.25 -8.87 3.36
N CYS A 348 -0.58 -10.14 3.10
CA CYS A 348 0.37 -11.18 2.76
C CYS A 348 0.33 -11.39 1.24
N ALA A 349 1.40 -11.03 0.55
CA ALA A 349 1.52 -11.18 -0.90
C ALA A 349 2.37 -12.41 -1.23
N PHE A 350 1.86 -13.29 -2.12
CA PHE A 350 2.46 -14.57 -2.48
C PHE A 350 3.17 -14.50 -3.82
N TYR A 351 4.34 -15.15 -3.90
CA TYR A 351 5.19 -15.15 -5.09
C TYR A 351 5.66 -16.55 -5.47
N GLN A 352 5.73 -16.79 -6.79
CA GLN A 352 6.43 -17.93 -7.41
C GLN A 352 7.50 -17.35 -8.35
N GLY A 353 8.74 -17.29 -7.86
CA GLY A 353 9.81 -16.55 -8.54
C GLY A 353 9.42 -15.07 -8.71
N GLU A 354 9.45 -14.58 -9.93
CA GLU A 354 9.11 -13.20 -10.26
C GLU A 354 7.59 -12.93 -10.32
N VAL A 355 6.76 -13.98 -10.31
CA VAL A 355 5.30 -13.83 -10.44
C VAL A 355 4.66 -13.62 -9.07
N CYS A 356 3.97 -12.50 -8.89
CA CYS A 356 3.03 -12.30 -7.79
C CYS A 356 1.74 -13.03 -8.10
N VAL A 357 1.49 -14.16 -7.44
CA VAL A 357 0.34 -15.04 -7.75
C VAL A 357 -0.95 -14.65 -7.04
N GLY A 358 -0.85 -13.91 -5.95
CA GLY A 358 -2.03 -13.49 -5.19
C GLY A 358 -1.67 -12.82 -3.87
N SER A 359 -2.68 -12.49 -3.10
CA SER A 359 -2.54 -12.00 -1.73
C SER A 359 -3.85 -12.08 -0.96
N GLY A 360 -3.78 -11.89 0.34
CA GLY A 360 -4.93 -11.72 1.22
C GLY A 360 -4.55 -10.91 2.45
N PHE A 361 -5.53 -10.64 3.32
CA PHE A 361 -5.31 -9.88 4.55
C PHE A 361 -4.92 -10.82 5.69
N ILE A 362 -3.92 -10.42 6.46
CA ILE A 362 -3.51 -11.14 7.67
C ILE A 362 -4.60 -10.97 8.72
N GLU A 363 -5.27 -12.08 9.06
CA GLU A 363 -6.32 -12.09 10.07
C GLU A 363 -5.73 -12.35 11.46
N LYS A 364 -4.88 -13.38 11.58
CA LYS A 364 -4.26 -13.83 12.82
C LYS A 364 -2.86 -14.35 12.58
N ALA A 365 -2.01 -14.25 13.61
CA ALA A 365 -0.68 -14.87 13.63
C ALA A 365 -0.54 -15.81 14.84
N PHE A 366 0.23 -16.88 14.69
CA PHE A 366 0.41 -17.91 15.71
C PHE A 366 1.89 -18.23 15.92
N MET A 367 2.19 -18.78 17.08
CA MET A 367 3.49 -19.36 17.42
C MET A 367 3.26 -20.61 18.22
N ASP A 368 3.82 -21.73 17.78
CA ASP A 368 3.62 -23.05 18.41
C ASP A 368 2.12 -23.36 18.64
N GLY A 369 1.28 -23.03 17.65
CA GLY A 369 -0.18 -23.24 17.69
C GLY A 369 -0.95 -22.27 18.62
N LYS A 370 -0.30 -21.33 19.29
CA LYS A 370 -0.93 -20.32 20.15
C LYS A 370 -1.06 -18.99 19.41
N GLU A 371 -2.27 -18.41 19.41
CA GLU A 371 -2.52 -17.11 18.80
C GLU A 371 -1.68 -16.02 19.50
N ARG A 372 -1.06 -15.17 18.69
CA ARG A 372 -0.36 -13.98 19.17
C ARG A 372 -1.35 -12.89 19.56
N LEU A 373 -1.08 -12.21 20.66
CA LEU A 373 -1.88 -11.09 21.15
C LEU A 373 -1.53 -9.81 20.36
N TYR A 374 -1.94 -9.74 19.09
CA TYR A 374 -1.57 -8.65 18.17
C TYR A 374 -2.72 -7.71 17.82
N SER A 375 -3.96 -8.08 18.15
CA SER A 375 -5.17 -7.27 17.91
C SER A 375 -6.30 -7.67 18.86
#